data_fc65dba2aa219d0299700c34186cef9d
#
_entry.id   fc65dba2aa219d0299700c34186cef9d
#
_cell.length_a   1.000
_cell.length_b   1.000
_cell.length_c   1.000
_cell.angle_alpha   90.00
_cell.angle_beta   90.00
_cell.angle_gamma   90.00
#
_symmetry.space_group_name_H-M   'P 1'
#
loop_
_entity.id
_entity.type
_entity.pdbx_description
1 polymer ?
#
loop_
_entity_poly.entity_id
_entity_poly.type
_entity_poly.pdbx_seq_one_letter_code
_entity_poly.pdbx_strand_id
1 'polypeptide(L)' 'MEDSFWLINSDRSRVKRFAKNKQNKDKFFEYMFIDSGKIVGNLGKEPPVMTITVSVDIDLAREIYKRLLSNGWRKTKVVW' A
#
# COMPACT_ATOMS: atom_id res chain seq x y z
N MET A 1 12.92 -0.88 11.37
CA MET A 1 12.82 -1.21 9.93
C MET A 1 11.35 -1.34 9.57
N GLU A 2 10.88 -0.53 8.66
CA GLU A 2 9.48 -0.61 8.25
C GLU A 2 9.28 -1.73 7.24
N ASP A 3 8.30 -2.58 7.51
CA ASP A 3 7.91 -3.68 6.62
C ASP A 3 6.76 -3.29 5.70
N SER A 4 6.45 -2.01 5.63
CA SER A 4 5.37 -1.53 4.79
C SER A 4 5.81 -0.35 3.93
N PHE A 5 5.19 -0.26 2.75
CA PHE A 5 5.46 0.79 1.78
C PHE A 5 4.14 1.47 1.43
N TRP A 6 4.15 2.79 1.44
CA TRP A 6 2.96 3.58 1.14
C TRP A 6 3.12 4.24 -0.22
N LEU A 7 2.06 4.17 -1.03
CA LEU A 7 1.95 4.89 -2.29
C LEU A 7 0.75 5.83 -2.21
N ILE A 8 0.88 6.98 -2.86
CA ILE A 8 -0.20 7.97 -2.97
C ILE A 8 -0.43 8.26 -4.45
N ASN A 9 -1.69 8.45 -4.85
CA ASN A 9 -2.01 8.77 -6.23
C ASN A 9 -1.72 10.24 -6.56
N SER A 10 -1.81 10.58 -7.86
CA SER A 10 -1.38 11.89 -8.35
C SER A 10 -2.17 13.06 -7.78
N ASP A 11 -3.47 12.90 -7.50
CA ASP A 11 -4.29 13.96 -6.93
C ASP A 11 -4.30 13.94 -5.39
N ARG A 12 -3.54 13.02 -4.77
CA ARG A 12 -3.39 12.88 -3.33
C ARG A 12 -4.70 12.57 -2.59
N SER A 13 -5.60 11.86 -3.25
CA SER A 13 -6.89 11.49 -2.66
C SER A 13 -6.92 10.06 -2.13
N ARG A 14 -6.03 9.20 -2.60
CA ARG A 14 -6.02 7.77 -2.25
C ARG A 14 -4.63 7.29 -1.94
N VAL A 15 -4.55 6.31 -1.05
CA VAL A 15 -3.29 5.65 -0.67
C VAL A 15 -3.43 4.14 -0.80
N LYS A 16 -2.29 3.48 -0.99
CA LYS A 16 -2.18 2.03 -0.85
C LYS A 16 -0.97 1.71 0.00
N ARG A 17 -1.14 0.72 0.89
CA ARG A 17 -0.05 0.23 1.74
C ARG A 17 0.26 -1.21 1.35
N PHE A 18 1.53 -1.47 1.09
CA PHE A 18 2.04 -2.81 0.82
C PHE A 18 2.78 -3.28 2.05
N ALA A 19 2.32 -4.36 2.66
CA ALA A 19 2.91 -4.89 3.89
C ALA A 19 3.09 -6.40 3.78
N LYS A 20 4.18 -6.91 4.31
CA LYS A 20 4.42 -8.35 4.34
C LYS A 20 3.42 -9.05 5.25
N ASN A 21 2.94 -10.21 4.83
CA ASN A 21 2.13 -11.06 5.68
C ASN A 21 3.05 -11.90 6.57
N LYS A 22 3.34 -11.40 7.77
CA LYS A 22 4.22 -12.05 8.72
C LYS A 22 3.63 -13.32 9.33
N GLN A 23 2.33 -13.53 9.20
CA GLN A 23 1.65 -14.69 9.74
C GLN A 23 1.64 -15.88 8.77
N ASN A 24 2.07 -15.64 7.52
CA ASN A 24 2.16 -16.69 6.53
C ASN A 24 3.33 -17.63 6.87
N LYS A 25 3.02 -18.88 7.15
CA LYS A 25 4.00 -19.90 7.51
C LYS A 25 4.48 -20.72 6.32
N ASP A 26 3.99 -20.42 5.12
CA ASP A 26 4.39 -21.14 3.92
C ASP A 26 5.79 -20.68 3.51
N LYS A 27 6.74 -21.60 3.49
CA LYS A 27 8.12 -21.30 3.15
C LYS A 27 8.37 -21.16 1.65
N PHE A 28 7.43 -21.61 0.84
CA PHE A 28 7.58 -21.60 -0.62
C PHE A 28 6.89 -20.41 -1.28
N PHE A 29 5.91 -19.81 -0.60
CA PHE A 29 5.13 -18.71 -1.14
C PHE A 29 5.13 -17.55 -0.16
N GLU A 30 5.54 -16.40 -0.64
CA GLU A 30 5.46 -15.16 0.12
C GLU A 30 4.24 -14.38 -0.33
N TYR A 31 3.49 -13.86 0.63
CA TYR A 31 2.30 -13.07 0.38
C TYR A 31 2.46 -11.68 0.97
N MET A 32 1.80 -10.73 0.34
CA MET A 32 1.72 -9.35 0.84
C MET A 32 0.27 -8.94 0.96
N PHE A 33 0.00 -8.11 1.96
CA PHE A 33 -1.25 -7.40 2.07
C PHE A 33 -1.15 -6.10 1.31
N ILE A 34 -2.18 -5.77 0.53
CA ILE A 34 -2.34 -4.48 -0.10
C ILE A 34 -3.60 -3.86 0.49
N ASP A 35 -3.41 -2.81 1.29
CA ASP A 35 -4.50 -2.06 1.87
C ASP A 35 -4.77 -0.83 1.02
N SER A 36 -6.02 -0.55 0.74
CA SER A 36 -6.43 0.64 -0.02
C SER A 36 -7.22 1.56 0.89
N GLY A 37 -6.97 2.85 0.78
CA GLY A 37 -7.62 3.83 1.62
C GLY A 37 -7.83 5.18 0.94
N LYS A 38 -8.61 6.02 1.59
CA LYS A 38 -8.90 7.39 1.14
C LYS A 38 -8.26 8.38 2.09
N ILE A 39 -7.66 9.42 1.54
CA ILE A 39 -7.15 10.54 2.32
C ILE A 39 -8.35 11.35 2.84
N VAL A 40 -8.32 11.67 4.11
CA VAL A 40 -9.32 12.50 4.76
C VAL A 40 -8.65 13.74 5.37
N GLY A 41 -9.42 14.80 5.56
CA GLY A 41 -8.90 16.06 6.08
C GLY A 41 -8.24 16.92 5.02
N ASN A 42 -8.15 18.23 5.29
CA ASN A 42 -7.65 19.21 4.31
C ASN A 42 -6.14 19.30 4.24
N LEU A 43 -5.44 18.85 5.28
CA LEU A 43 -3.99 19.03 5.39
C LEU A 43 -3.20 17.73 5.19
N GLY A 44 -3.89 16.61 4.96
CA GLY A 44 -3.24 15.30 4.80
C GLY A 44 -2.53 14.80 6.04
N LYS A 45 -2.82 15.37 7.22
CA LYS A 45 -2.19 14.97 8.48
C LYS A 45 -2.99 13.95 9.27
N GLU A 46 -4.22 13.68 8.84
CA GLU A 46 -5.06 12.68 9.48
C GLU A 46 -4.79 11.31 8.86
N PRO A 47 -4.88 10.22 9.65
CA PRO A 47 -4.74 8.88 9.09
C PRO A 47 -5.79 8.64 8.01
N PRO A 48 -5.44 7.97 6.92
CA PRO A 48 -6.41 7.65 5.88
C PRO A 48 -7.43 6.64 6.38
N VAL A 49 -8.62 6.67 5.80
CA VAL A 49 -9.65 5.65 6.06
C VAL A 49 -9.37 4.47 5.16
N MET A 50 -8.91 3.36 5.74
CA MET A 50 -8.62 2.14 5.00
C MET A 50 -9.91 1.38 4.75
N THR A 51 -10.14 0.97 3.51
CA THR A 51 -11.41 0.41 3.08
C THR A 51 -11.34 -1.06 2.68
N ILE A 52 -10.28 -1.47 2.01
CA ILE A 52 -10.13 -2.81 1.45
C ILE A 52 -8.72 -3.32 1.72
N THR A 53 -8.64 -4.59 2.12
CA THR A 53 -7.36 -5.30 2.22
C THR A 53 -7.44 -6.56 1.36
N VAL A 54 -6.44 -6.76 0.51
CA VAL A 54 -6.31 -7.99 -0.27
C VAL A 54 -4.96 -8.63 0.02
N SER A 55 -4.92 -9.96 -0.06
CA SER A 55 -3.68 -10.71 0.08
C SER A 55 -3.29 -11.26 -1.30
N VAL A 56 -2.08 -11.00 -1.74
CA VAL A 56 -1.58 -11.43 -3.05
C VAL A 56 -0.17 -12.01 -2.89
N ASP A 57 0.24 -12.87 -3.83
CA ASP A 57 1.62 -13.34 -3.80
C ASP A 57 2.59 -12.20 -4.12
N ILE A 58 3.87 -12.40 -3.78
CA ILE A 58 4.85 -11.32 -3.87
C ILE A 58 5.10 -10.89 -5.31
N ASP A 59 5.03 -11.81 -6.28
CA ASP A 59 5.24 -11.47 -7.68
C ASP A 59 4.12 -10.58 -8.21
N LEU A 60 2.87 -10.93 -7.87
CA LEU A 60 1.73 -10.10 -8.22
C LEU A 60 1.79 -8.75 -7.52
N ALA A 61 2.20 -8.71 -6.25
CA ALA A 61 2.37 -7.46 -5.53
C ALA A 61 3.38 -6.55 -6.22
N ARG A 62 4.49 -7.09 -6.69
CA ARG A 62 5.49 -6.32 -7.42
C ARG A 62 4.95 -5.77 -8.73
N GLU A 63 4.16 -6.54 -9.47
CA GLU A 63 3.54 -6.06 -10.70
C GLU A 63 2.54 -4.96 -10.45
N ILE A 64 1.71 -5.11 -9.41
CA ILE A 64 0.76 -4.07 -9.02
C ILE A 64 1.50 -2.79 -8.65
N TYR A 65 2.58 -2.90 -7.88
CA TYR A 65 3.41 -1.76 -7.48
C TYR A 65 3.95 -1.02 -8.70
N LYS A 66 4.54 -1.74 -9.65
CA LYS A 66 5.08 -1.15 -10.88
C LYS A 66 4.00 -0.47 -11.71
N ARG A 67 2.82 -1.10 -11.80
CA ARG A 67 1.69 -0.54 -12.53
C ARG A 67 1.21 0.76 -11.90
N LEU A 68 1.14 0.82 -10.58
CA LEU A 68 0.75 2.03 -9.89
C LEU A 68 1.76 3.16 -10.14
N LEU A 69 3.05 2.88 -10.08
CA LEU A 69 4.07 3.88 -10.40
C LEU A 69 3.93 4.38 -11.84
N SER A 70 3.62 3.48 -12.80
CA SER A 70 3.39 3.86 -14.18
C SER A 70 2.17 4.75 -14.35
N ASN A 71 1.20 4.64 -13.46
CA ASN A 71 -0.02 5.43 -13.48
C ASN A 71 0.07 6.72 -12.67
N GLY A 72 1.27 7.10 -12.24
CA GLY A 72 1.49 8.38 -11.56
C GLY A 72 1.46 8.30 -10.03
N TRP A 73 1.29 7.13 -9.45
CA TRP A 73 1.40 6.97 -8.02
C TRP A 73 2.86 7.14 -7.60
N ARG A 74 3.09 7.66 -6.39
CA ARG A 74 4.44 7.91 -5.86
C ARG A 74 4.56 7.38 -4.45
N LYS A 75 5.79 7.02 -4.07
CA LYS A 75 6.09 6.69 -2.68
C LYS A 75 5.82 7.90 -1.81
N THR A 76 5.24 7.66 -0.64
CA THR A 76 4.98 8.71 0.34
C THR A 76 5.38 8.24 1.73
N LYS A 77 5.66 9.21 2.58
CA LYS A 77 5.90 8.97 4.00
C LYS A 77 4.63 9.26 4.76
N VAL A 78 4.38 8.47 5.79
CA VAL A 78 3.25 8.76 6.68
C VAL A 78 3.55 10.02 7.47
N VAL A 79 2.56 10.92 7.54
CA VAL A 79 2.64 12.17 8.31
C VAL A 79 1.57 12.25 9.38
N TRP A 80 0.83 11.17 9.52
CA TRP A 80 -0.22 11.04 10.52
C TRP A 80 0.19 10.10 11.65
#